data_feb64f374ac7a3ac40eba45b6e8f60d0
#
_entry.id   feb64f374ac7a3ac40eba45b6e8f60d0
#
_cell.length_a   1.000
_cell.length_b   1.000
_cell.length_c   1.000
_cell.angle_alpha   90.00
_cell.angle_beta   90.00
_cell.angle_gamma   90.00
#
_symmetry.space_group_name_H-M   'P 1'
#
loop_
_entity.id
_entity.type
_entity.pdbx_description
1 polymer ?
#
loop_
_entity_poly.entity_id
_entity_poly.type
_entity_poly.pdbx_seq_one_letter_code
_entity_poly.pdbx_strand_id
1 'polypeptide(L)'
;VLALYIVIFAVPESVVPRSRPVDIWGTVVLTAALFAGVYVLIEGNHLGWGSPITLGLSAFCVVALSAFGLRESRLSEPMLDVRLLAGPGFAGVSLAAFAATGTLIASTNYLALYFMNTLGFSPFGAGLRSLPLTLAIVLGAPVAMVAARRIPVVATVPAGVALIAVGMWMMTAVNANTTWTHFISGSVVAGLGLGGLSALTSDAALRFVPVADAGMATGTVSTARQIGILAGVAGLGALFSRHAGDLATSRLSAVPGLGAEAGRQLSDGLAAGAGLRALEVVPERLRPALATVAREASAAGMHSALTAAALAATTATLLVALLIRTGSRQTNRTEPVD
;
A
#
# COMPACT_ATOMS: atom_id res chain seq x y z
N VAL A 1 27.87 5.58 -4.23
CA VAL A 1 29.16 5.62 -4.94
C VAL A 1 29.62 4.20 -5.26
N LEU A 2 29.74 3.28 -4.25
CA LEU A 2 30.18 1.90 -4.48
C LEU A 2 29.28 1.12 -5.45
N ALA A 3 27.97 1.23 -5.32
CA ALA A 3 27.01 0.59 -6.23
C ALA A 3 27.16 1.09 -7.67
N LEU A 4 27.40 2.37 -7.87
CA LEU A 4 27.61 2.97 -9.19
C LEU A 4 28.92 2.44 -9.82
N TYR A 5 29.97 2.32 -9.04
CA TYR A 5 31.25 1.74 -9.47
C TYR A 5 31.07 0.28 -9.92
N ILE A 6 30.37 -0.54 -9.13
CA ILE A 6 30.10 -1.94 -9.47
C ILE A 6 29.27 -2.03 -10.77
N VAL A 7 28.24 -1.21 -10.94
CA VAL A 7 27.39 -1.22 -12.15
C VAL A 7 28.22 -0.87 -13.39
N ILE A 8 29.07 0.17 -13.33
CA ILE A 8 29.87 0.62 -14.48
C ILE A 8 30.94 -0.43 -14.88
N PHE A 9 31.56 -1.10 -13.92
CA PHE A 9 32.72 -1.95 -14.20
C PHE A 9 32.43 -3.46 -14.18
N ALA A 10 31.35 -3.91 -13.55
CA ALA A 10 31.06 -5.33 -13.39
C ALA A 10 29.82 -5.81 -14.18
N VAL A 11 28.98 -4.90 -14.69
CA VAL A 11 27.79 -5.28 -15.47
C VAL A 11 28.12 -5.17 -16.95
N PRO A 12 28.10 -6.27 -17.72
CA PRO A 12 28.30 -6.22 -19.16
C PRO A 12 27.15 -5.45 -19.81
N GLU A 13 27.51 -4.59 -20.76
CA GLU A 13 26.52 -3.79 -21.50
C GLU A 13 25.66 -4.71 -22.36
N SER A 14 24.37 -4.80 -22.05
CA SER A 14 23.42 -5.51 -22.90
C SER A 14 22.97 -4.58 -24.04
N VAL A 15 23.51 -4.80 -25.24
CA VAL A 15 23.07 -4.09 -26.43
C VAL A 15 21.70 -4.63 -26.83
N VAL A 16 20.64 -3.88 -26.51
CA VAL A 16 19.32 -4.16 -27.05
C VAL A 16 19.29 -3.64 -28.50
N PRO A 17 19.08 -4.50 -29.52
CA PRO A 17 19.17 -4.12 -30.93
C PRO A 17 18.17 -3.04 -31.39
N ARG A 18 17.17 -2.72 -30.61
CA ARG A 18 16.19 -1.67 -30.87
C ARG A 18 15.87 -0.92 -29.59
N SER A 19 16.39 0.29 -29.43
CA SER A 19 15.89 1.25 -28.46
C SER A 19 14.51 1.71 -28.92
N ARG A 20 13.45 1.34 -28.19
CA ARG A 20 12.11 1.90 -28.43
C ARG A 20 12.14 3.41 -28.12
N PRO A 21 11.56 4.26 -28.97
CA PRO A 21 11.47 5.69 -28.66
C PRO A 21 10.67 5.92 -27.38
N VAL A 22 11.20 6.77 -26.49
CA VAL A 22 10.50 7.13 -25.25
C VAL A 22 9.25 7.93 -25.60
N ASP A 23 8.08 7.44 -25.22
CA ASP A 23 6.83 8.19 -25.36
C ASP A 23 6.74 9.30 -24.31
N ILE A 24 7.31 10.46 -24.61
CA ILE A 24 7.32 11.63 -23.73
C ILE A 24 5.88 12.09 -23.42
N TRP A 25 4.97 12.08 -24.40
CA TRP A 25 3.59 12.49 -24.21
C TRP A 25 2.82 11.53 -23.32
N GLY A 26 2.96 10.21 -23.53
CA GLY A 26 2.38 9.21 -22.65
C GLY A 26 2.89 9.33 -21.21
N THR A 27 4.20 9.55 -21.04
CA THR A 27 4.81 9.76 -19.73
C THR A 27 4.24 10.99 -19.02
N VAL A 28 4.11 12.13 -19.71
CA VAL A 28 3.57 13.37 -19.13
C VAL A 28 2.11 13.19 -18.72
N VAL A 29 1.28 12.60 -19.60
CA VAL A 29 -0.14 12.38 -19.33
C VAL A 29 -0.35 11.42 -18.15
N LEU A 30 0.40 10.31 -18.13
CA LEU A 30 0.33 9.34 -17.03
C LEU A 30 0.77 9.98 -15.71
N THR A 31 1.89 10.73 -15.72
CA THR A 31 2.40 11.42 -14.53
C THR A 31 1.40 12.44 -14.01
N ALA A 32 0.81 13.25 -14.88
CA ALA A 32 -0.18 14.26 -14.50
C ALA A 32 -1.46 13.60 -13.94
N ALA A 33 -1.92 12.49 -14.56
CA ALA A 33 -3.08 11.76 -14.11
C ALA A 33 -2.85 11.13 -12.71
N LEU A 34 -1.70 10.48 -12.52
CA LEU A 34 -1.34 9.89 -11.23
C LEU A 34 -1.16 10.96 -10.16
N PHE A 35 -0.51 12.09 -10.49
CA PHE A 35 -0.36 13.20 -9.56
C PHE A 35 -1.72 13.77 -9.13
N ALA A 36 -2.65 13.98 -10.07
CA ALA A 36 -3.99 14.45 -9.75
C ALA A 36 -4.76 13.46 -8.87
N GLY A 37 -4.69 12.16 -9.19
CA GLY A 37 -5.31 11.10 -8.39
C GLY A 37 -4.76 11.04 -6.98
N VAL A 38 -3.45 11.10 -6.82
CA VAL A 38 -2.76 11.12 -5.52
C VAL A 38 -3.14 12.36 -4.71
N TYR A 39 -3.13 13.52 -5.36
CA TYR A 39 -3.51 14.78 -4.71
C TYR A 39 -4.93 14.73 -4.16
N VAL A 40 -5.89 14.24 -4.96
CA VAL A 40 -7.28 14.03 -4.53
C VAL A 40 -7.36 13.08 -3.33
N LEU A 41 -6.60 11.97 -3.36
CA LEU A 41 -6.61 10.99 -2.28
C LEU A 41 -6.02 11.54 -0.97
N ILE A 42 -5.01 12.39 -1.05
CA ILE A 42 -4.38 13.01 0.14
C ILE A 42 -5.21 14.17 0.67
N GLU A 43 -5.62 15.09 -0.21
CA GLU A 43 -6.27 16.35 0.17
C GLU A 43 -7.80 16.27 0.20
N GLY A 44 -8.40 15.19 -0.32
CA GLY A 44 -9.85 15.06 -0.46
C GLY A 44 -10.62 15.20 0.86
N ASN A 45 -10.04 14.78 1.99
CA ASN A 45 -10.64 14.99 3.31
C ASN A 45 -10.60 16.47 3.76
N HIS A 46 -9.53 17.19 3.42
CA HIS A 46 -9.38 18.63 3.77
C HIS A 46 -10.20 19.52 2.85
N LEU A 47 -10.18 19.24 1.56
CA LEU A 47 -10.90 20.01 0.55
C LEU A 47 -12.40 19.69 0.48
N GLY A 48 -12.80 18.55 1.05
CA GLY A 48 -14.14 17.98 0.91
C GLY A 48 -14.29 17.17 -0.39
N TRP A 49 -14.76 15.93 -0.28
CA TRP A 49 -14.96 15.02 -1.41
C TRP A 49 -15.95 15.52 -2.48
N GLY A 50 -16.90 16.41 -2.08
CA GLY A 50 -17.86 17.05 -2.98
C GLY A 50 -17.41 18.41 -3.53
N SER A 51 -16.22 18.89 -3.21
CA SER A 51 -15.76 20.19 -3.68
C SER A 51 -15.50 20.20 -5.19
N PRO A 52 -15.72 21.33 -5.88
CA PRO A 52 -15.46 21.42 -7.33
C PRO A 52 -14.03 21.08 -7.71
N ILE A 53 -13.05 21.38 -6.84
CA ILE A 53 -11.63 21.08 -7.07
C ILE A 53 -11.40 19.56 -7.01
N THR A 54 -11.89 18.89 -5.98
CA THR A 54 -11.76 17.43 -5.80
C THR A 54 -12.45 16.68 -6.94
N LEU A 55 -13.67 17.08 -7.31
CA LEU A 55 -14.42 16.48 -8.41
C LEU A 55 -13.72 16.74 -9.76
N GLY A 56 -13.22 17.96 -10.00
CA GLY A 56 -12.51 18.31 -11.21
C GLY A 56 -11.21 17.53 -11.39
N LEU A 57 -10.40 17.42 -10.34
CA LEU A 57 -9.16 16.62 -10.37
C LEU A 57 -9.44 15.11 -10.49
N SER A 58 -10.50 14.61 -9.85
CA SER A 58 -10.93 13.22 -10.00
C SER A 58 -11.36 12.91 -11.43
N ALA A 59 -12.19 13.79 -12.03
CA ALA A 59 -12.60 13.67 -13.41
C ALA A 59 -11.40 13.76 -14.36
N PHE A 60 -10.48 14.70 -14.13
CA PHE A 60 -9.24 14.81 -14.91
C PHE A 60 -8.41 13.53 -14.82
N CYS A 61 -8.23 12.97 -13.62
CA CYS A 61 -7.49 11.73 -13.42
C CYS A 61 -8.12 10.58 -14.23
N VAL A 62 -9.43 10.40 -14.13
CA VAL A 62 -10.15 9.33 -14.86
C VAL A 62 -10.06 9.52 -16.38
N VAL A 63 -10.28 10.73 -16.86
CA VAL A 63 -10.22 11.07 -18.30
C VAL A 63 -8.81 10.88 -18.83
N ALA A 64 -7.79 11.38 -18.12
CA ALA A 64 -6.39 11.27 -18.53
C ALA A 64 -5.89 9.82 -18.53
N LEU A 65 -6.25 9.01 -17.52
CA LEU A 65 -5.94 7.57 -17.49
C LEU A 65 -6.66 6.82 -18.62
N SER A 66 -7.91 7.15 -18.89
CA SER A 66 -8.67 6.54 -19.99
C SER A 66 -8.08 6.91 -21.34
N ALA A 67 -7.75 8.19 -21.56
CA ALA A 67 -7.10 8.67 -22.77
C ALA A 67 -5.72 8.04 -22.97
N PHE A 68 -4.92 7.92 -21.89
CA PHE A 68 -3.65 7.22 -21.91
C PHE A 68 -3.83 5.76 -22.33
N GLY A 69 -4.74 5.01 -21.68
CA GLY A 69 -4.99 3.61 -21.99
C GLY A 69 -5.49 3.39 -23.43
N LEU A 70 -6.41 4.26 -23.91
CA LEU A 70 -6.91 4.20 -25.28
C LEU A 70 -5.81 4.52 -26.31
N ARG A 71 -4.94 5.48 -26.00
CA ARG A 71 -3.81 5.82 -26.88
C ARG A 71 -2.81 4.68 -26.91
N GLU A 72 -2.43 4.17 -25.75
CA GLU A 72 -1.45 3.09 -25.59
C GLU A 72 -1.91 1.81 -26.30
N SER A 73 -3.22 1.50 -26.26
CA SER A 73 -3.79 0.34 -26.95
C SER A 73 -3.74 0.44 -28.49
N ARG A 74 -3.52 1.65 -29.05
CA ARG A 74 -3.48 1.92 -30.50
C ARG A 74 -2.06 2.08 -31.04
N LEU A 75 -1.06 2.24 -30.16
CA LEU A 75 0.33 2.38 -30.59
C LEU A 75 0.89 1.01 -31.02
N SER A 76 1.72 1.02 -32.06
CA SER A 76 2.46 -0.18 -32.50
C SER A 76 3.58 -0.56 -31.55
N GLU A 77 4.16 0.42 -30.86
CA GLU A 77 5.21 0.23 -29.84
C GLU A 77 4.81 0.99 -28.55
N PRO A 78 3.89 0.44 -27.75
CA PRO A 78 3.43 1.10 -26.54
C PRO A 78 4.52 1.13 -25.46
N MET A 79 4.54 2.18 -24.65
CA MET A 79 5.42 2.29 -23.48
C MET A 79 4.94 1.36 -22.36
N LEU A 80 3.63 1.25 -22.21
CA LEU A 80 2.95 0.36 -21.27
C LEU A 80 1.91 -0.44 -22.06
N ASP A 81 2.25 -1.68 -22.39
CA ASP A 81 1.29 -2.52 -23.09
C ASP A 81 0.16 -2.97 -22.15
N VAL A 82 -0.95 -2.27 -22.26
CA VAL A 82 -2.18 -2.57 -21.50
C VAL A 82 -2.68 -3.99 -21.76
N ARG A 83 -2.29 -4.58 -22.91
CA ARG A 83 -2.62 -5.97 -23.26
C ARG A 83 -1.92 -6.97 -22.35
N LEU A 84 -0.76 -6.62 -21.78
CA LEU A 84 -0.09 -7.45 -20.78
C LEU A 84 -0.97 -7.61 -19.53
N LEU A 85 -1.65 -6.54 -19.12
CA LEU A 85 -2.59 -6.60 -18.00
C LEU A 85 -3.88 -7.38 -18.34
N ALA A 86 -4.19 -7.57 -19.63
CA ALA A 86 -5.26 -8.47 -20.05
C ALA A 86 -4.88 -9.95 -19.87
N GLY A 87 -3.60 -10.27 -19.83
CA GLY A 87 -3.08 -11.60 -19.50
C GLY A 87 -3.30 -11.91 -18.01
N PRO A 88 -4.07 -12.96 -17.64
CA PRO A 88 -4.44 -13.20 -16.25
C PRO A 88 -3.24 -13.47 -15.34
N GLY A 89 -2.18 -14.09 -15.85
CA GLY A 89 -0.97 -14.35 -15.09
C GLY A 89 -0.24 -13.08 -14.68
N PHE A 90 0.01 -12.18 -15.63
CA PHE A 90 0.66 -10.90 -15.39
C PHE A 90 -0.21 -9.94 -14.57
N ALA A 91 -1.53 -9.90 -14.83
CA ALA A 91 -2.47 -9.15 -14.01
C ALA A 91 -2.47 -9.63 -12.55
N GLY A 92 -2.37 -10.94 -12.32
CA GLY A 92 -2.27 -11.52 -10.98
C GLY A 92 -1.00 -11.08 -10.24
N VAL A 93 0.16 -11.04 -10.90
CA VAL A 93 1.42 -10.56 -10.31
C VAL A 93 1.35 -9.05 -10.01
N SER A 94 0.81 -8.26 -10.93
CA SER A 94 0.64 -6.81 -10.74
C SER A 94 -0.33 -6.50 -9.60
N LEU A 95 -1.44 -7.24 -9.49
CA LEU A 95 -2.39 -7.14 -8.38
C LEU A 95 -1.76 -7.54 -7.05
N ALA A 96 -0.90 -8.57 -7.04
CA ALA A 96 -0.19 -8.98 -5.83
C ALA A 96 0.74 -7.86 -5.34
N ALA A 97 1.48 -7.21 -6.24
CA ALA A 97 2.35 -6.09 -5.90
C ALA A 97 1.56 -4.88 -5.39
N PHE A 98 0.46 -4.52 -6.06
CA PHE A 98 -0.46 -3.45 -5.66
C PHE A 98 -1.03 -3.70 -4.26
N ALA A 99 -1.63 -4.88 -4.05
CA ALA A 99 -2.31 -5.22 -2.80
C ALA A 99 -1.32 -5.31 -1.62
N ALA A 100 -0.16 -5.94 -1.82
CA ALA A 100 0.84 -6.09 -0.77
C ALA A 100 1.34 -4.74 -0.25
N THR A 101 1.64 -3.81 -1.16
CA THR A 101 2.12 -2.47 -0.77
C THR A 101 0.99 -1.59 -0.27
N GLY A 102 -0.18 -1.65 -0.89
CA GLY A 102 -1.37 -0.88 -0.49
C GLY A 102 -1.93 -1.27 0.88
N THR A 103 -1.77 -2.51 1.28
CA THR A 103 -2.21 -2.95 2.62
C THR A 103 -1.10 -2.80 3.66
N LEU A 104 0.07 -3.41 3.47
CA LEU A 104 1.11 -3.44 4.50
C LEU A 104 1.87 -2.11 4.62
N ILE A 105 2.40 -1.56 3.51
CA ILE A 105 3.20 -0.32 3.58
C ILE A 105 2.33 0.85 4.01
N ALA A 106 1.10 0.96 3.49
CA ALA A 106 0.17 1.99 3.92
C ALA A 106 -0.17 1.87 5.41
N SER A 107 -0.44 0.66 5.92
CA SER A 107 -0.70 0.43 7.35
C SER A 107 0.49 0.80 8.24
N THR A 108 1.73 0.59 7.75
CA THR A 108 2.96 0.94 8.50
C THR A 108 3.05 2.44 8.77
N ASN A 109 2.58 3.30 7.85
CA ASN A 109 2.56 4.75 8.08
C ASN A 109 1.63 5.10 9.26
N TYR A 110 0.43 4.52 9.30
CA TYR A 110 -0.52 4.76 10.42
C TYR A 110 -0.02 4.15 11.72
N LEU A 111 0.65 3.02 11.67
CA LEU A 111 1.26 2.38 12.83
C LEU A 111 2.38 3.26 13.42
N ALA A 112 3.21 3.88 12.59
CA ALA A 112 4.22 4.82 13.03
C ALA A 112 3.60 6.06 13.71
N LEU A 113 2.54 6.63 13.13
CA LEU A 113 1.79 7.73 13.76
C LEU A 113 1.16 7.31 15.08
N TYR A 114 0.58 6.12 15.15
CA TYR A 114 0.02 5.57 16.38
C TYR A 114 1.09 5.40 17.47
N PHE A 115 2.27 4.90 17.14
CA PHE A 115 3.39 4.77 18.07
C PHE A 115 3.86 6.13 18.59
N MET A 116 3.96 7.13 17.71
CA MET A 116 4.43 8.45 18.10
C MET A 116 3.37 9.26 18.86
N ASN A 117 2.15 9.30 18.35
CA ASN A 117 1.14 10.23 18.81
C ASN A 117 0.22 9.65 19.90
N THR A 118 -0.03 8.33 19.88
CA THR A 118 -0.91 7.68 20.87
C THR A 118 -0.13 6.97 21.97
N LEU A 119 0.97 6.27 21.63
CA LEU A 119 1.80 5.59 22.63
C LEU A 119 2.94 6.48 23.17
N GLY A 120 3.16 7.68 22.59
CA GLY A 120 4.10 8.67 23.11
C GLY A 120 5.58 8.37 22.86
N PHE A 121 5.90 7.48 21.89
CA PHE A 121 7.30 7.21 21.57
C PHE A 121 7.93 8.33 20.74
N SER A 122 9.24 8.57 20.94
CA SER A 122 10.00 9.44 20.06
C SER A 122 10.06 8.86 18.63
N PRO A 123 10.35 9.67 17.60
CA PRO A 123 10.54 9.16 16.23
C PRO A 123 11.54 8.02 16.13
N PHE A 124 12.67 8.12 16.85
CA PHE A 124 13.66 7.06 16.95
C PHE A 124 13.12 5.82 17.66
N GLY A 125 12.37 6.02 18.74
CA GLY A 125 11.72 4.94 19.48
C GLY A 125 10.65 4.20 18.65
N ALA A 126 9.89 4.90 17.81
CA ALA A 126 8.93 4.30 16.88
C ALA A 126 9.65 3.51 15.79
N GLY A 127 10.74 4.07 15.22
CA GLY A 127 11.58 3.36 14.24
C GLY A 127 12.16 2.06 14.79
N LEU A 128 12.69 2.07 16.03
CA LEU A 128 13.23 0.87 16.67
C LEU A 128 12.15 -0.23 16.86
N ARG A 129 10.90 0.16 17.13
CA ARG A 129 9.77 -0.76 17.27
C ARG A 129 9.23 -1.29 15.93
N SER A 130 9.63 -0.67 14.83
CA SER A 130 9.34 -1.15 13.47
C SER A 130 10.41 -2.15 12.96
N LEU A 131 11.50 -2.37 13.69
CA LEU A 131 12.56 -3.33 13.31
C LEU A 131 12.04 -4.77 13.10
N PRO A 132 11.10 -5.32 13.88
CA PRO A 132 10.60 -6.67 13.63
C PRO A 132 10.03 -6.83 12.23
N LEU A 133 9.29 -5.81 11.72
CA LEU A 133 8.79 -5.79 10.34
C LEU A 133 9.94 -5.74 9.33
N THR A 134 10.87 -4.81 9.50
CA THR A 134 11.97 -4.60 8.55
C THR A 134 12.89 -5.81 8.46
N LEU A 135 13.25 -6.40 9.61
CA LEU A 135 14.04 -7.63 9.64
C LEU A 135 13.31 -8.80 8.99
N ALA A 136 12.01 -8.93 9.23
CA ALA A 136 11.21 -9.96 8.59
C ALA A 136 11.14 -9.78 7.07
N ILE A 137 11.04 -8.54 6.55
CA ILE A 137 11.11 -8.27 5.10
C ILE A 137 12.46 -8.73 4.54
N VAL A 138 13.57 -8.39 5.19
CA VAL A 138 14.92 -8.79 4.75
C VAL A 138 15.08 -10.32 4.75
N LEU A 139 14.58 -10.99 5.78
CA LEU A 139 14.64 -12.46 5.89
C LEU A 139 13.64 -13.16 4.95
N GLY A 140 12.55 -12.53 4.62
CA GLY A 140 11.51 -13.09 3.74
C GLY A 140 12.00 -13.37 2.33
N ALA A 141 12.88 -12.52 1.78
CA ALA A 141 13.42 -12.69 0.43
C ALA A 141 14.20 -14.03 0.26
N PRO A 142 15.24 -14.32 1.07
CA PRO A 142 15.97 -15.59 0.93
C PRO A 142 15.08 -16.81 1.23
N VAL A 143 14.18 -16.72 2.22
CA VAL A 143 13.24 -17.80 2.52
C VAL A 143 12.35 -18.12 1.33
N ALA A 144 11.78 -17.10 0.69
CA ALA A 144 10.93 -17.28 -0.49
C ALA A 144 11.70 -17.81 -1.69
N MET A 145 12.94 -17.37 -1.91
CA MET A 145 13.79 -17.91 -2.99
C MET A 145 14.13 -19.39 -2.81
N VAL A 146 14.40 -19.83 -1.58
CA VAL A 146 14.58 -21.26 -1.28
C VAL A 146 13.29 -22.04 -1.50
N ALA A 147 12.16 -21.51 -1.06
CA ALA A 147 10.84 -22.12 -1.26
C ALA A 147 10.48 -22.23 -2.76
N ALA A 148 10.78 -21.20 -3.55
CA ALA A 148 10.50 -21.16 -4.99
C ALA A 148 11.25 -22.22 -5.81
N ARG A 149 12.34 -22.80 -5.27
CA ARG A 149 13.04 -23.94 -5.91
C ARG A 149 12.19 -25.22 -5.90
N ARG A 150 11.22 -25.34 -4.97
CA ARG A 150 10.41 -26.55 -4.79
C ARG A 150 8.93 -26.32 -5.02
N ILE A 151 8.49 -25.07 -4.93
CA ILE A 151 7.07 -24.68 -5.01
C ILE A 151 6.86 -23.83 -6.26
N PRO A 152 5.88 -24.15 -7.12
CA PRO A 152 5.64 -23.40 -8.35
C PRO A 152 5.13 -21.98 -8.05
N VAL A 153 5.38 -21.05 -8.98
CA VAL A 153 4.97 -19.63 -8.89
C VAL A 153 3.48 -19.46 -8.64
N VAL A 154 2.67 -20.37 -9.18
CA VAL A 154 1.20 -20.44 -8.95
C VAL A 154 0.83 -20.50 -7.47
N ALA A 155 1.71 -21.03 -6.62
CA ALA A 155 1.49 -21.15 -5.19
C ALA A 155 2.29 -20.12 -4.38
N THR A 156 3.52 -19.78 -4.81
CA THR A 156 4.41 -18.90 -4.03
C THR A 156 3.94 -17.45 -4.00
N VAL A 157 3.44 -16.90 -5.11
CA VAL A 157 2.96 -15.51 -5.17
C VAL A 157 1.69 -15.32 -4.32
N PRO A 158 0.64 -16.15 -4.48
CA PRO A 158 -0.52 -16.05 -3.58
C PRO A 158 -0.19 -16.30 -2.11
N ALA A 159 0.75 -17.21 -1.80
CA ALA A 159 1.18 -17.46 -0.42
C ALA A 159 1.84 -16.24 0.22
N GLY A 160 2.63 -15.47 -0.54
CA GLY A 160 3.20 -14.21 -0.07
C GLY A 160 2.12 -13.18 0.32
N VAL A 161 1.08 -13.03 -0.52
CA VAL A 161 -0.07 -12.13 -0.21
C VAL A 161 -0.88 -12.69 0.98
N ALA A 162 -1.05 -14.01 1.07
CA ALA A 162 -1.74 -14.66 2.19
C ALA A 162 -1.02 -14.42 3.53
N LEU A 163 0.31 -14.48 3.55
CA LEU A 163 1.09 -14.14 4.76
C LEU A 163 0.87 -12.70 5.19
N ILE A 164 0.79 -11.76 4.24
CA ILE A 164 0.44 -10.37 4.54
C ILE A 164 -0.97 -10.30 5.15
N ALA A 165 -1.96 -10.97 4.55
CA ALA A 165 -3.32 -11.00 5.06
C ALA A 165 -3.40 -11.56 6.49
N VAL A 166 -2.74 -12.68 6.76
CA VAL A 166 -2.66 -13.28 8.10
C VAL A 166 -2.02 -12.33 9.10
N GLY A 167 -0.88 -11.72 8.74
CA GLY A 167 -0.21 -10.75 9.60
C GLY A 167 -1.08 -9.51 9.88
N MET A 168 -1.84 -9.03 8.87
CA MET A 168 -2.81 -7.95 9.07
C MET A 168 -3.91 -8.35 10.05
N TRP A 169 -4.51 -9.54 9.89
CA TRP A 169 -5.52 -10.04 10.83
C TRP A 169 -5.01 -10.15 12.25
N MET A 170 -3.77 -10.61 12.46
CA MET A 170 -3.15 -10.68 13.78
C MET A 170 -3.01 -9.32 14.47
N MET A 171 -2.99 -8.23 13.69
CA MET A 171 -2.84 -6.87 14.22
C MET A 171 -4.18 -6.14 14.43
N THR A 172 -5.32 -6.69 14.04
CA THR A 172 -6.62 -5.96 14.08
C THR A 172 -7.17 -5.74 15.47
N ALA A 173 -6.86 -6.58 16.47
CA ALA A 173 -7.44 -6.50 17.81
C ALA A 173 -6.86 -5.35 18.66
N VAL A 174 -7.05 -4.11 18.16
CA VAL A 174 -6.54 -2.88 18.81
C VAL A 174 -7.60 -2.28 19.71
N ASN A 175 -7.19 -1.91 20.94
CA ASN A 175 -8.02 -1.21 21.93
C ASN A 175 -7.19 -0.13 22.66
N ALA A 176 -7.84 0.64 23.54
CA ALA A 176 -7.21 1.75 24.26
C ALA A 176 -5.98 1.36 25.12
N ASN A 177 -5.85 0.10 25.50
CA ASN A 177 -4.75 -0.45 26.33
C ASN A 177 -3.72 -1.22 25.49
N THR A 178 -3.86 -1.24 24.15
CA THR A 178 -2.96 -1.97 23.28
C THR A 178 -1.55 -1.41 23.33
N THR A 179 -0.59 -2.25 23.62
CA THR A 179 0.85 -1.91 23.63
C THR A 179 1.49 -2.22 22.27
N TRP A 180 2.67 -1.67 22.04
CA TRP A 180 3.40 -1.91 20.78
C TRP A 180 3.73 -3.38 20.52
N THR A 181 3.85 -4.20 21.59
CA THR A 181 4.16 -5.64 21.50
C THR A 181 3.08 -6.44 20.78
N HIS A 182 1.83 -5.97 20.82
CA HIS A 182 0.71 -6.58 20.09
C HIS A 182 0.97 -6.67 18.58
N PHE A 183 1.68 -5.69 18.03
CA PHE A 183 1.93 -5.62 16.59
C PHE A 183 3.12 -6.46 16.12
N ILE A 184 3.96 -7.00 17.02
CA ILE A 184 5.20 -7.69 16.66
C ILE A 184 4.92 -8.94 15.82
N SER A 185 4.06 -9.83 16.30
CA SER A 185 3.79 -11.11 15.64
C SER A 185 3.19 -10.93 14.24
N GLY A 186 2.20 -10.04 14.13
CA GLY A 186 1.60 -9.72 12.84
C GLY A 186 2.57 -9.04 11.88
N SER A 187 3.41 -8.12 12.38
CA SER A 187 4.45 -7.46 11.59
C SER A 187 5.50 -8.45 11.06
N VAL A 188 5.91 -9.42 11.86
CA VAL A 188 6.85 -10.46 11.42
C VAL A 188 6.24 -11.32 10.31
N VAL A 189 5.02 -11.81 10.50
CA VAL A 189 4.34 -12.65 9.50
C VAL A 189 4.11 -11.87 8.20
N ALA A 190 3.59 -10.64 8.29
CA ALA A 190 3.35 -9.79 7.11
C ALA A 190 4.67 -9.38 6.42
N GLY A 191 5.71 -9.09 7.20
CA GLY A 191 7.03 -8.75 6.70
C GLY A 191 7.68 -9.88 5.90
N LEU A 192 7.61 -11.12 6.37
CA LEU A 192 8.05 -12.31 5.63
C LEU A 192 7.31 -12.43 4.30
N GLY A 193 5.98 -12.18 4.30
CA GLY A 193 5.16 -12.18 3.10
C GLY A 193 5.61 -11.14 2.09
N LEU A 194 5.80 -9.89 2.52
CA LEU A 194 6.23 -8.78 1.64
C LEU A 194 7.66 -9.00 1.11
N GLY A 195 8.59 -9.42 1.96
CA GLY A 195 9.97 -9.71 1.57
C GLY A 195 10.05 -10.80 0.51
N GLY A 196 9.33 -11.89 0.74
CA GLY A 196 9.23 -12.99 -0.23
C GLY A 196 8.58 -12.56 -1.54
N LEU A 197 7.48 -11.83 -1.47
CA LEU A 197 6.77 -11.34 -2.65
C LEU A 197 7.63 -10.36 -3.45
N SER A 198 8.39 -9.48 -2.79
CA SER A 198 9.28 -8.52 -3.47
C SER A 198 10.39 -9.21 -4.26
N ALA A 199 10.93 -10.32 -3.77
CA ALA A 199 11.92 -11.11 -4.47
C ALA A 199 11.34 -11.87 -5.67
N LEU A 200 10.11 -12.37 -5.54
CA LEU A 200 9.50 -13.25 -6.52
C LEU A 200 8.69 -12.54 -7.61
N THR A 201 8.20 -11.31 -7.35
CA THR A 201 7.31 -10.61 -8.31
C THR A 201 8.00 -10.29 -9.62
N SER A 202 9.29 -9.92 -9.60
CA SER A 202 10.02 -9.63 -10.84
C SER A 202 10.21 -10.90 -11.69
N ASP A 203 10.65 -12.00 -11.08
CA ASP A 203 10.78 -13.30 -11.76
C ASP A 203 9.42 -13.83 -12.24
N ALA A 204 8.39 -13.72 -11.41
CA ALA A 204 7.04 -14.13 -11.76
C ALA A 204 6.45 -13.31 -12.93
N ALA A 205 6.71 -12.01 -12.99
CA ALA A 205 6.26 -11.16 -14.09
C ALA A 205 6.90 -11.60 -15.43
N LEU A 206 8.20 -11.90 -15.42
CA LEU A 206 8.93 -12.31 -16.60
C LEU A 206 8.50 -13.68 -17.16
N ARG A 207 7.86 -14.53 -16.36
CA ARG A 207 7.31 -15.81 -16.84
C ARG A 207 6.08 -15.67 -17.72
N PHE A 208 5.38 -14.54 -17.63
CA PHE A 208 4.15 -14.27 -18.39
C PHE A 208 4.37 -13.27 -19.54
N VAL A 209 5.61 -12.82 -19.74
CA VAL A 209 5.93 -11.75 -20.70
C VAL A 209 7.18 -12.14 -21.48
N PRO A 210 7.24 -11.89 -22.81
CA PRO A 210 8.44 -12.10 -23.60
C PRO A 210 9.64 -11.33 -23.03
N VAL A 211 10.84 -11.92 -23.16
CA VAL A 211 12.11 -11.32 -22.67
C VAL A 211 12.34 -9.92 -23.24
N ALA A 212 11.90 -9.67 -24.48
CA ALA A 212 11.98 -8.36 -25.12
C ALA A 212 11.20 -7.25 -24.38
N ASP A 213 10.17 -7.64 -23.62
CA ASP A 213 9.28 -6.73 -22.89
C ASP A 213 9.57 -6.71 -21.37
N ALA A 214 10.68 -7.31 -20.93
CA ALA A 214 11.04 -7.44 -19.53
C ALA A 214 11.13 -6.10 -18.79
N GLY A 215 11.69 -5.07 -19.43
CA GLY A 215 11.77 -3.71 -18.86
C GLY A 215 10.40 -3.09 -18.64
N MET A 216 9.49 -3.26 -19.61
CA MET A 216 8.12 -2.77 -19.51
C MET A 216 7.33 -3.52 -18.43
N ALA A 217 7.49 -4.84 -18.33
CA ALA A 217 6.84 -5.64 -17.30
C ALA A 217 7.26 -5.23 -15.88
N THR A 218 8.57 -5.04 -15.64
CA THR A 218 9.09 -4.59 -14.35
C THR A 218 8.65 -3.16 -14.01
N GLY A 219 8.61 -2.27 -15.01
CA GLY A 219 8.07 -0.91 -14.88
C GLY A 219 6.59 -0.91 -14.48
N THR A 220 5.77 -1.74 -15.14
CA THR A 220 4.34 -1.88 -14.83
C THR A 220 4.09 -2.39 -13.41
N VAL A 221 4.81 -3.43 -12.97
CA VAL A 221 4.72 -3.94 -11.59
C VAL A 221 5.17 -2.89 -10.58
N SER A 222 6.22 -2.12 -10.89
CA SER A 222 6.68 -1.04 -10.02
C SER A 222 5.64 0.09 -9.91
N THR A 223 5.01 0.45 -11.01
CA THR A 223 3.90 1.43 -11.03
C THR A 223 2.70 0.93 -10.24
N ALA A 224 2.30 -0.35 -10.41
CA ALA A 224 1.23 -0.95 -9.63
C ALA A 224 1.52 -0.90 -8.12
N ARG A 225 2.77 -1.15 -7.73
CA ARG A 225 3.24 -1.04 -6.33
C ARG A 225 3.09 0.38 -5.78
N GLN A 226 3.48 1.39 -6.54
CA GLN A 226 3.37 2.80 -6.12
C GLN A 226 1.92 3.25 -6.01
N ILE A 227 1.09 2.91 -7.00
CA ILE A 227 -0.35 3.18 -6.94
C ILE A 227 -0.98 2.48 -5.74
N GLY A 228 -0.55 1.25 -5.44
CA GLY A 228 -0.98 0.51 -4.25
C GLY A 228 -0.71 1.27 -2.95
N ILE A 229 0.53 1.78 -2.76
CA ILE A 229 0.89 2.57 -1.57
C ILE A 229 -0.04 3.78 -1.44
N LEU A 230 -0.22 4.53 -2.52
CA LEU A 230 -1.00 5.76 -2.51
C LEU A 230 -2.48 5.50 -2.24
N ALA A 231 -3.07 4.53 -2.93
CA ALA A 231 -4.46 4.13 -2.72
C ALA A 231 -4.69 3.59 -1.30
N GLY A 232 -3.71 2.82 -0.79
CA GLY A 232 -3.74 2.29 0.57
C GLY A 232 -3.67 3.39 1.62
N VAL A 233 -2.71 4.31 1.51
CA VAL A 233 -2.58 5.44 2.45
C VAL A 233 -3.86 6.27 2.47
N ALA A 234 -4.42 6.60 1.32
CA ALA A 234 -5.64 7.39 1.25
C ALA A 234 -6.87 6.63 1.76
N GLY A 235 -7.07 5.37 1.31
CA GLY A 235 -8.24 4.58 1.71
C GLY A 235 -8.24 4.21 3.19
N LEU A 236 -7.10 3.74 3.71
CA LEU A 236 -6.97 3.40 5.13
C LEU A 236 -7.02 4.66 6.00
N GLY A 237 -6.48 5.78 5.51
CA GLY A 237 -6.55 7.07 6.18
C GLY A 237 -7.97 7.60 6.30
N ALA A 238 -8.75 7.52 5.25
CA ALA A 238 -10.16 7.92 5.27
C ALA A 238 -10.97 7.09 6.30
N LEU A 239 -10.72 5.78 6.36
CA LEU A 239 -11.35 4.89 7.34
C LEU A 239 -10.89 5.20 8.77
N PHE A 240 -9.58 5.41 8.97
CA PHE A 240 -9.04 5.83 10.26
C PHE A 240 -9.69 7.14 10.73
N SER A 241 -9.64 8.18 9.89
CA SER A 241 -10.18 9.50 10.20
C SER A 241 -11.66 9.45 10.55
N ARG A 242 -12.45 8.71 9.78
CA ARG A 242 -13.89 8.57 10.02
C ARG A 242 -14.16 7.95 11.38
N HIS A 243 -13.62 6.76 11.65
CA HIS A 243 -13.93 6.05 12.89
C HIS A 243 -13.35 6.72 14.14
N ALA A 244 -12.14 7.29 14.03
CA ALA A 244 -11.56 8.06 15.12
C ALA A 244 -12.37 9.35 15.39
N GLY A 245 -12.79 10.07 14.35
CA GLY A 245 -13.60 11.29 14.45
C GLY A 245 -15.01 11.03 14.98
N ASP A 246 -15.70 9.99 14.49
CA ASP A 246 -17.05 9.61 14.94
C ASP A 246 -17.05 9.28 16.43
N LEU A 247 -16.08 8.48 16.90
CA LEU A 247 -15.95 8.13 18.32
C LEU A 247 -15.54 9.33 19.15
N ALA A 248 -14.60 10.15 18.69
CA ALA A 248 -14.20 11.37 19.36
C ALA A 248 -15.41 12.30 19.56
N THR A 249 -16.14 12.61 18.49
CA THR A 249 -17.30 13.51 18.53
C THR A 249 -18.38 12.99 19.50
N SER A 250 -18.68 11.70 19.46
CA SER A 250 -19.69 11.10 20.36
C SER A 250 -19.30 11.15 21.83
N ARG A 251 -18.03 10.96 22.16
CA ARG A 251 -17.52 10.97 23.55
C ARG A 251 -17.29 12.38 24.07
N LEU A 252 -16.79 13.29 23.22
CA LEU A 252 -16.48 14.67 23.61
C LEU A 252 -17.73 15.49 23.89
N SER A 253 -18.84 15.21 23.23
CA SER A 253 -20.14 15.87 23.49
C SER A 253 -20.66 15.62 24.90
N ALA A 254 -20.22 14.57 25.57
CA ALA A 254 -20.61 14.21 26.93
C ALA A 254 -19.70 14.79 28.03
N VAL A 255 -18.61 15.51 27.66
CA VAL A 255 -17.63 16.02 28.65
C VAL A 255 -18.05 17.41 29.16
N PRO A 256 -18.40 17.55 30.45
CA PRO A 256 -18.77 18.83 31.01
C PRO A 256 -17.58 19.81 31.01
N GLY A 257 -17.85 21.05 30.61
CA GLY A 257 -16.88 22.15 30.64
C GLY A 257 -15.90 22.16 29.43
N LEU A 258 -16.08 21.29 28.45
CA LEU A 258 -15.39 21.37 27.17
C LEU A 258 -16.17 22.30 26.23
N GLY A 259 -15.57 23.44 25.87
CA GLY A 259 -16.20 24.38 24.93
C GLY A 259 -16.39 23.73 23.55
N ALA A 260 -17.46 24.09 22.85
CA ALA A 260 -17.80 23.51 21.55
C ALA A 260 -16.65 23.63 20.50
N GLU A 261 -15.93 24.75 20.54
CA GLU A 261 -14.79 24.99 19.63
C GLU A 261 -13.60 24.07 19.97
N ALA A 262 -13.22 23.96 21.24
CA ALA A 262 -12.17 23.07 21.70
C ALA A 262 -12.53 21.59 21.42
N GLY A 263 -13.82 21.23 21.56
CA GLY A 263 -14.32 19.91 21.24
C GLY A 263 -14.17 19.59 19.75
N ARG A 264 -14.49 20.52 18.85
CA ARG A 264 -14.29 20.35 17.40
C ARG A 264 -12.81 20.20 17.04
N GLN A 265 -11.96 21.13 17.50
CA GLN A 265 -10.53 21.09 17.24
C GLN A 265 -9.89 19.79 17.75
N LEU A 266 -10.31 19.30 18.92
CA LEU A 266 -9.84 18.01 19.44
C LEU A 266 -10.32 16.84 18.60
N SER A 267 -11.60 16.83 18.18
CA SER A 267 -12.13 15.78 17.30
C SER A 267 -11.41 15.75 15.96
N ASP A 268 -11.18 16.90 15.33
CA ASP A 268 -10.47 17.03 14.07
C ASP A 268 -9.01 16.57 14.20
N GLY A 269 -8.34 16.94 15.29
CA GLY A 269 -6.99 16.48 15.60
C GLY A 269 -6.91 14.95 15.78
N LEU A 270 -7.88 14.36 16.48
CA LEU A 270 -7.95 12.90 16.66
C LEU A 270 -8.25 12.19 15.35
N ALA A 271 -9.14 12.72 14.52
CA ALA A 271 -9.41 12.22 13.17
C ALA A 271 -8.18 12.30 12.27
N ALA A 272 -7.34 13.33 12.43
CA ALA A 272 -6.06 13.45 11.72
C ALA A 272 -4.94 12.56 12.28
N GLY A 273 -5.19 11.78 13.34
CA GLY A 273 -4.20 10.88 13.94
C GLY A 273 -3.23 11.54 14.92
N ALA A 274 -3.55 12.74 15.43
CA ALA A 274 -2.72 13.43 16.40
C ALA A 274 -2.66 12.75 17.78
N GLY A 275 -3.57 11.80 18.07
CA GLY A 275 -3.56 11.01 19.31
C GLY A 275 -3.53 11.89 20.56
N LEU A 276 -2.64 11.59 21.51
CA LEU A 276 -2.50 12.36 22.75
C LEU A 276 -1.99 13.80 22.52
N ARG A 277 -1.32 14.09 21.39
CA ARG A 277 -0.88 15.45 21.05
C ARG A 277 -2.06 16.38 20.79
N ALA A 278 -3.21 15.86 20.33
CA ALA A 278 -4.41 16.66 20.19
C ALA A 278 -4.87 17.30 21.51
N LEU A 279 -4.43 16.80 22.66
CA LEU A 279 -4.76 17.36 23.98
C LEU A 279 -4.00 18.65 24.32
N GLU A 280 -3.03 19.06 23.51
CA GLU A 280 -2.27 20.30 23.74
C GLU A 280 -3.15 21.55 23.64
N VAL A 281 -4.22 21.50 22.85
CA VAL A 281 -5.21 22.60 22.69
C VAL A 281 -6.21 22.70 23.85
N VAL A 282 -6.18 21.76 24.79
CA VAL A 282 -7.16 21.67 25.89
C VAL A 282 -6.50 22.09 27.22
N PRO A 283 -7.24 22.76 28.10
CA PRO A 283 -6.77 23.11 29.44
C PRO A 283 -6.25 21.89 30.22
N GLU A 284 -5.13 22.04 30.93
CA GLU A 284 -4.45 20.92 31.62
C GLU A 284 -5.36 20.11 32.54
N ARG A 285 -6.29 20.77 33.21
CA ARG A 285 -7.27 20.14 34.12
C ARG A 285 -8.16 19.09 33.45
N LEU A 286 -8.41 19.21 32.14
CA LEU A 286 -9.25 18.26 31.39
C LEU A 286 -8.45 17.17 30.68
N ARG A 287 -7.13 17.33 30.52
CA ARG A 287 -6.27 16.39 29.80
C ARG A 287 -6.34 14.95 30.34
N PRO A 288 -6.33 14.68 31.65
CA PRO A 288 -6.40 13.30 32.14
C PRO A 288 -7.70 12.58 31.75
N ALA A 289 -8.85 13.28 31.85
CA ALA A 289 -10.15 12.72 31.46
C ALA A 289 -10.23 12.47 29.94
N LEU A 290 -9.69 13.39 29.14
CA LEU A 290 -9.70 13.30 27.68
C LEU A 290 -8.65 12.36 27.10
N ALA A 291 -7.60 12.00 27.86
CA ALA A 291 -6.58 11.06 27.41
C ALA A 291 -7.16 9.68 27.11
N THR A 292 -8.15 9.23 27.87
CA THR A 292 -8.85 7.96 27.61
C THR A 292 -9.62 8.03 26.30
N VAL A 293 -10.36 9.12 26.07
CA VAL A 293 -11.09 9.37 24.81
C VAL A 293 -10.14 9.40 23.62
N ALA A 294 -8.99 10.07 23.75
CA ALA A 294 -8.00 10.14 22.69
C ALA A 294 -7.41 8.76 22.34
N ARG A 295 -7.14 7.92 23.34
CA ARG A 295 -6.67 6.54 23.14
C ARG A 295 -7.75 5.66 22.50
N GLU A 296 -9.00 5.74 22.98
CA GLU A 296 -10.13 5.00 22.41
C GLU A 296 -10.37 5.39 20.95
N ALA A 297 -10.38 6.68 20.63
CA ALA A 297 -10.57 7.18 19.27
C ALA A 297 -9.45 6.73 18.34
N SER A 298 -8.19 6.88 18.75
CA SER A 298 -7.04 6.41 17.97
C SER A 298 -7.05 4.90 17.78
N ALA A 299 -7.45 4.13 18.80
CA ALA A 299 -7.57 2.67 18.71
C ALA A 299 -8.69 2.25 17.75
N ALA A 300 -9.85 2.93 17.78
CA ALA A 300 -10.96 2.67 16.86
C ALA A 300 -10.57 2.97 15.41
N GLY A 301 -9.89 4.08 15.15
CA GLY A 301 -9.34 4.40 13.84
C GLY A 301 -8.35 3.35 13.36
N MET A 302 -7.39 2.93 14.22
CA MET A 302 -6.40 1.90 13.89
C MET A 302 -7.05 0.54 13.63
N HIS A 303 -8.00 0.13 14.48
CA HIS A 303 -8.76 -1.10 14.29
C HIS A 303 -9.46 -1.14 12.93
N SER A 304 -10.15 -0.06 12.56
CA SER A 304 -10.87 0.02 11.28
C SER A 304 -9.92 -0.04 10.07
N ALA A 305 -8.81 0.70 10.14
CA ALA A 305 -7.81 0.72 9.07
C ALA A 305 -7.15 -0.66 8.88
N LEU A 306 -6.72 -1.31 9.98
CA LEU A 306 -6.10 -2.65 9.92
C LEU A 306 -7.09 -3.73 9.47
N THR A 307 -8.35 -3.65 9.90
CA THR A 307 -9.40 -4.58 9.46
C THR A 307 -9.68 -4.44 7.96
N ALA A 308 -9.77 -3.22 7.47
CA ALA A 308 -9.92 -2.97 6.03
C ALA A 308 -8.70 -3.48 5.23
N ALA A 309 -7.48 -3.24 5.72
CA ALA A 309 -6.26 -3.77 5.11
C ALA A 309 -6.24 -5.31 5.09
N ALA A 310 -6.66 -5.96 6.18
CA ALA A 310 -6.76 -7.41 6.29
C ALA A 310 -7.79 -7.99 5.30
N LEU A 311 -8.97 -7.37 5.20
CA LEU A 311 -10.00 -7.76 4.24
C LEU A 311 -9.51 -7.58 2.79
N ALA A 312 -8.89 -6.44 2.48
CA ALA A 312 -8.34 -6.16 1.15
C ALA A 312 -7.24 -7.16 0.77
N ALA A 313 -6.31 -7.47 1.70
CA ALA A 313 -5.26 -8.46 1.47
C ALA A 313 -5.83 -9.88 1.29
N THR A 314 -6.88 -10.25 2.06
CA THR A 314 -7.56 -11.55 1.93
C THR A 314 -8.24 -11.68 0.57
N THR A 315 -8.99 -10.65 0.16
CA THR A 315 -9.65 -10.60 -1.15
C THR A 315 -8.63 -10.66 -2.29
N ALA A 316 -7.55 -9.88 -2.16
CA ALA A 316 -6.45 -9.90 -3.11
C ALA A 316 -5.79 -11.29 -3.21
N THR A 317 -5.60 -12.00 -2.09
CA THR A 317 -5.05 -13.36 -2.09
C THR A 317 -5.88 -14.29 -2.96
N LEU A 318 -7.21 -14.26 -2.81
CA LEU A 318 -8.12 -15.10 -3.60
C LEU A 318 -8.08 -14.75 -5.09
N LEU A 319 -8.12 -13.45 -5.41
CA LEU A 319 -8.07 -12.97 -6.80
C LEU A 319 -6.72 -13.30 -7.46
N VAL A 320 -5.61 -13.07 -6.77
CA VAL A 320 -4.25 -13.40 -7.25
C VAL A 320 -4.12 -14.89 -7.50
N ALA A 321 -4.61 -15.74 -6.58
CA ALA A 321 -4.57 -17.18 -6.76
C ALA A 321 -5.39 -17.63 -7.99
N LEU A 322 -6.56 -17.02 -8.21
CA LEU A 322 -7.40 -17.32 -9.38
C LEU A 322 -6.71 -16.88 -10.67
N LEU A 323 -6.24 -15.64 -10.73
CA LEU A 323 -5.62 -15.05 -11.93
C LEU A 323 -4.34 -15.79 -12.34
N ILE A 324 -3.45 -16.11 -11.40
CA ILE A 324 -2.21 -16.81 -11.71
C ILE A 324 -2.48 -18.25 -12.15
N ARG A 325 -3.47 -18.94 -11.54
CA ARG A 325 -3.86 -20.30 -11.97
C ARG A 325 -4.40 -20.31 -13.40
N THR A 326 -5.24 -19.33 -13.75
CA THR A 326 -5.79 -19.23 -15.12
C THR A 326 -4.71 -18.90 -16.13
N GLY A 327 -3.78 -17.99 -15.81
CA GLY A 327 -2.64 -17.63 -16.66
C GLY A 327 -1.71 -18.81 -16.93
N SER A 328 -1.34 -19.56 -15.89
CA SER A 328 -0.47 -20.73 -16.05
C SER A 328 -1.08 -21.85 -16.91
N ARG A 329 -2.41 -22.01 -16.89
CA ARG A 329 -3.09 -22.98 -17.76
C ARG A 329 -3.08 -22.56 -19.24
N GLN A 330 -3.07 -21.27 -19.53
CA GLN A 330 -2.98 -20.76 -20.89
C GLN A 330 -1.58 -20.96 -21.46
N THR A 331 -0.53 -20.67 -20.70
CA THR A 331 0.85 -20.84 -21.12
C THR A 331 1.17 -22.31 -21.46
N ASN A 332 0.74 -23.24 -20.62
CA ASN A 332 0.95 -24.69 -20.88
C ASN A 332 0.16 -25.24 -22.09
N ARG A 333 -0.85 -24.53 -22.60
CA ARG A 333 -1.61 -24.95 -23.78
C ARG A 333 -1.00 -24.46 -25.10
N THR A 334 -0.12 -23.48 -25.04
CA THR A 334 0.53 -22.87 -26.22
C THR A 334 1.91 -23.43 -26.51
N GLU A 335 2.50 -24.20 -25.61
CA GLU A 335 3.71 -24.99 -25.91
C GLU A 335 3.30 -26.31 -26.61
N PRO A 336 3.69 -26.55 -27.90
CA PRO A 336 3.51 -27.84 -28.50
C PRO A 336 4.37 -28.86 -27.75
N VAL A 337 3.78 -30.00 -27.45
CA VAL A 337 4.48 -31.19 -26.96
C VAL A 337 5.32 -31.71 -28.13
N ASP A 338 6.61 -31.38 -28.15
CA ASP A 338 7.60 -32.02 -29.00
C ASP A 338 8.03 -33.37 -28.42
#